data_5dff0067ada1ceaf99e17c2a360da44b
#
_entry.id   5dff0067ada1ceaf99e17c2a360da44b
#
_cell.length_a   1.000
_cell.length_b   1.000
_cell.length_c   1.000
_cell.angle_alpha   90.00
_cell.angle_beta   90.00
_cell.angle_gamma   90.00
#
_symmetry.space_group_name_H-M   'P 1'
#
loop_
_entity.id
_entity.type
_entity.pdbx_description
1 polymer ?
#
loop_
_entity_poly.entity_id
_entity_poly.type
_entity_poly.pdbx_seq_one_letter_code
_entity_poly.pdbx_strand_id
1 'polypeptide(L)'
;MEEKIGKVILDTTCYPGKDLYSDGAIEDEMLAISRDFAPEEFNRVISERKSWPILYHFSHIRENILSWIPFTGEEKVLEIGSGCGAVTGALCERAKEVTCIELSMKRSKINAYRHQDQDNLKILVGNFQEIEKNLTEKYDYITLIGVFEYGESYIRSENPYVDFLRIISKHLKPDGKIILAIENRLGLKYWAGCTEDHFGTLFEGIQGYPKTKGVKTFSRKEFNGILEEAGNLKADWYYPYPDYKFPMTIHSDRHLPASGELHMRDYNFDRLRLDLFQESQVYNTLLSNDLYPQFANSFLLVIGKEQPQTAPVYVKFSNERDQKLSIYTEISEAADGQLTVKKVPSQKKAAAHVRNLGTICEELTGMYKEEKIEVNRCRLKGDCAQLEYLTGITLEDKLDHLLEEGRTEELEKLFFSYIQKVKNIHEKNHFEKTPEFVRQDCNGAF
;
A
#
# COMPACT_ATOMS: atom_id res chain seq x y z
N MET A 1 -6.62 -31.46 -11.18
CA MET A 1 -5.39 -32.22 -10.78
C MET A 1 -4.61 -31.32 -9.84
N GLU A 2 -4.07 -31.86 -8.76
CA GLU A 2 -3.25 -31.08 -7.82
C GLU A 2 -1.76 -31.34 -8.06
N GLU A 3 -0.97 -30.27 -8.14
CA GLU A 3 0.48 -30.26 -8.23
C GLU A 3 1.03 -29.53 -7.00
N LYS A 4 2.22 -29.89 -6.51
CA LYS A 4 2.89 -29.18 -5.40
C LYS A 4 4.19 -28.54 -5.88
N ILE A 5 4.40 -27.28 -5.48
CA ILE A 5 5.67 -26.58 -5.59
C ILE A 5 6.07 -26.17 -4.17
N GLY A 6 7.10 -26.82 -3.62
CA GLY A 6 7.40 -26.71 -2.19
C GLY A 6 6.21 -27.16 -1.35
N LYS A 7 5.70 -26.27 -0.49
CA LYS A 7 4.51 -26.50 0.33
C LYS A 7 3.22 -26.03 -0.34
N VAL A 8 3.31 -25.20 -1.38
CA VAL A 8 2.17 -24.60 -2.09
C VAL A 8 1.43 -25.63 -2.94
N ILE A 9 0.10 -25.60 -2.89
CA ILE A 9 -0.78 -26.49 -3.67
C ILE A 9 -1.29 -25.71 -4.88
N LEU A 10 -1.02 -26.22 -6.11
CA LEU A 10 -1.63 -25.73 -7.34
C LEU A 10 -2.73 -26.71 -7.77
N ASP A 11 -3.97 -26.20 -7.81
CA ASP A 11 -5.11 -26.97 -8.32
C ASP A 11 -5.43 -26.55 -9.75
N THR A 12 -5.16 -27.42 -10.69
CA THR A 12 -5.30 -27.19 -12.13
C THR A 12 -6.60 -27.77 -12.71
N THR A 13 -7.57 -28.12 -11.85
CA THR A 13 -8.82 -28.78 -12.27
C THR A 13 -9.59 -27.93 -13.28
N CYS A 14 -9.60 -26.61 -13.13
CA CYS A 14 -10.28 -25.67 -14.04
C CYS A 14 -9.35 -25.03 -15.09
N TYR A 15 -8.11 -25.50 -15.21
CA TYR A 15 -7.17 -24.97 -16.20
C TYR A 15 -7.48 -25.51 -17.60
N PRO A 16 -7.67 -24.63 -18.61
CA PRO A 16 -8.09 -25.05 -19.95
C PRO A 16 -6.95 -25.67 -20.80
N GLY A 17 -5.76 -25.87 -20.24
CA GLY A 17 -4.61 -26.44 -20.94
C GLY A 17 -3.77 -25.44 -21.74
N LYS A 18 -4.15 -24.16 -21.73
CA LYS A 18 -3.38 -23.04 -22.33
C LYS A 18 -3.61 -21.77 -21.54
N ASP A 19 -2.61 -20.92 -21.45
CA ASP A 19 -2.75 -19.59 -20.89
C ASP A 19 -3.56 -18.68 -21.80
N LEU A 20 -4.56 -18.02 -21.24
CA LEU A 20 -5.44 -17.08 -21.94
C LEU A 20 -4.97 -15.64 -21.79
N TYR A 21 -4.02 -15.40 -20.91
CA TYR A 21 -3.38 -14.12 -20.65
C TYR A 21 -1.89 -14.32 -20.42
N SER A 22 -1.05 -13.47 -21.01
CA SER A 22 0.41 -13.49 -20.83
C SER A 22 1.01 -12.15 -21.24
N ASP A 23 2.06 -11.72 -20.52
CA ASP A 23 2.90 -10.58 -20.89
C ASP A 23 4.04 -11.00 -21.87
N GLY A 24 3.98 -12.23 -22.37
CA GLY A 24 4.93 -12.74 -23.35
C GLY A 24 6.21 -13.34 -22.73
N ALA A 25 7.33 -13.18 -23.44
CA ALA A 25 8.60 -13.83 -23.10
C ALA A 25 9.19 -13.39 -21.73
N ILE A 26 8.84 -12.21 -21.24
CA ILE A 26 9.31 -11.73 -19.92
C ILE A 26 8.87 -12.64 -18.78
N GLU A 27 7.74 -13.33 -18.92
CA GLU A 27 7.27 -14.28 -17.91
C GLU A 27 8.17 -15.51 -17.77
N ASP A 28 8.92 -15.88 -18.82
CA ASP A 28 9.92 -16.96 -18.74
C ASP A 28 11.12 -16.52 -17.90
N GLU A 29 11.57 -15.28 -18.04
CA GLU A 29 12.61 -14.70 -17.19
C GLU A 29 12.13 -14.59 -15.73
N MET A 30 10.90 -14.11 -15.51
CA MET A 30 10.32 -14.02 -14.18
C MET A 30 10.18 -15.38 -13.52
N LEU A 31 9.83 -16.42 -14.26
CA LEU A 31 9.77 -17.79 -13.74
C LEU A 31 11.18 -18.30 -13.34
N ALA A 32 12.21 -18.00 -14.14
CA ALA A 32 13.59 -18.33 -13.79
C ALA A 32 14.01 -17.58 -12.51
N ILE A 33 13.74 -16.28 -12.41
CA ILE A 33 14.04 -15.48 -11.22
C ILE A 33 13.37 -16.09 -9.98
N SER A 34 12.09 -16.45 -10.05
CA SER A 34 11.37 -17.00 -8.88
C SER A 34 11.90 -18.36 -8.42
N ARG A 35 12.56 -19.15 -9.29
CA ARG A 35 13.19 -20.44 -8.94
C ARG A 35 14.61 -20.29 -8.44
N ASP A 36 15.38 -19.38 -9.03
CA ASP A 36 16.83 -19.34 -8.91
C ASP A 36 17.32 -18.35 -7.85
N PHE A 37 16.45 -17.42 -7.39
CA PHE A 37 16.77 -16.39 -6.40
C PHE A 37 15.81 -16.45 -5.20
N ALA A 38 16.37 -16.23 -4.00
CA ALA A 38 15.57 -16.06 -2.79
C ALA A 38 14.87 -14.68 -2.77
N PRO A 39 13.72 -14.54 -2.08
CA PRO A 39 12.99 -13.26 -2.01
C PRO A 39 13.85 -12.08 -1.52
N GLU A 40 14.82 -12.33 -0.63
CA GLU A 40 15.75 -11.33 -0.13
C GLU A 40 16.69 -10.76 -1.22
N GLU A 41 16.87 -11.47 -2.32
CA GLU A 41 17.71 -11.06 -3.45
C GLU A 41 16.94 -10.26 -4.51
N PHE A 42 15.62 -10.21 -4.46
CA PHE A 42 14.80 -9.58 -5.50
C PHE A 42 15.15 -8.10 -5.71
N ASN A 43 15.47 -7.33 -4.67
CA ASN A 43 15.88 -5.94 -4.84
C ASN A 43 17.16 -5.81 -5.69
N ARG A 44 18.12 -6.72 -5.50
CA ARG A 44 19.33 -6.79 -6.33
C ARG A 44 18.98 -7.11 -7.78
N VAL A 45 18.16 -8.16 -7.99
CA VAL A 45 17.72 -8.56 -9.34
C VAL A 45 16.99 -7.42 -10.05
N ILE A 46 16.07 -6.72 -9.36
CA ILE A 46 15.36 -5.56 -9.89
C ILE A 46 16.34 -4.48 -10.36
N SER A 47 17.34 -4.15 -9.54
CA SER A 47 18.33 -3.11 -9.85
C SER A 47 19.24 -3.49 -11.03
N GLU A 48 19.57 -4.78 -11.18
CA GLU A 48 20.38 -5.31 -12.28
C GLU A 48 19.59 -5.37 -13.60
N ARG A 49 18.34 -5.84 -13.57
CA ARG A 49 17.52 -6.05 -14.76
C ARG A 49 16.90 -4.76 -15.31
N LYS A 50 16.57 -3.80 -14.47
CA LYS A 50 15.97 -2.49 -14.82
C LYS A 50 14.76 -2.63 -15.75
N SER A 51 13.96 -3.67 -15.52
CA SER A 51 12.77 -4.03 -16.30
C SER A 51 11.50 -3.69 -15.51
N TRP A 52 10.54 -3.02 -16.16
CA TRP A 52 9.27 -2.68 -15.52
C TRP A 52 8.51 -3.91 -15.01
N PRO A 53 8.28 -4.99 -15.79
CA PRO A 53 7.58 -6.16 -15.29
C PRO A 53 8.27 -6.79 -14.07
N ILE A 54 9.61 -6.84 -14.06
CA ILE A 54 10.37 -7.38 -12.93
C ILE A 54 10.19 -6.48 -11.70
N LEU A 55 10.30 -5.16 -11.83
CA LEU A 55 10.03 -4.21 -10.75
C LEU A 55 8.60 -4.36 -10.24
N TYR A 56 7.62 -4.36 -11.14
CA TYR A 56 6.20 -4.42 -10.80
C TYR A 56 5.82 -5.69 -10.05
N HIS A 57 6.34 -6.84 -10.47
CA HIS A 57 5.96 -8.12 -9.88
C HIS A 57 6.79 -8.52 -8.67
N PHE A 58 8.07 -8.12 -8.58
CA PHE A 58 8.97 -8.60 -7.51
C PHE A 58 9.27 -7.58 -6.42
N SER A 59 8.92 -6.31 -6.59
CA SER A 59 9.14 -5.30 -5.55
C SER A 59 8.31 -5.58 -4.29
N HIS A 60 8.97 -5.60 -3.14
CA HIS A 60 8.31 -5.72 -1.83
C HIS A 60 7.41 -4.52 -1.51
N ILE A 61 7.61 -3.35 -2.15
CA ILE A 61 6.78 -2.16 -1.95
C ILE A 61 5.32 -2.42 -2.39
N ARG A 62 5.10 -3.37 -3.30
CA ARG A 62 3.76 -3.82 -3.70
C ARG A 62 2.91 -4.30 -2.52
N GLU A 63 3.54 -4.90 -1.53
CA GLU A 63 2.87 -5.43 -0.34
C GLU A 63 2.30 -4.34 0.57
N ASN A 64 2.79 -3.10 0.46
CA ASN A 64 2.32 -1.96 1.23
C ASN A 64 0.81 -1.73 1.08
N ILE A 65 0.23 -2.08 -0.07
CA ILE A 65 -1.21 -1.91 -0.31
C ILE A 65 -2.08 -2.72 0.67
N LEU A 66 -1.57 -3.84 1.19
CA LEU A 66 -2.29 -4.76 2.09
C LEU A 66 -1.65 -4.86 3.49
N SER A 67 -0.38 -4.48 3.66
CA SER A 67 0.39 -4.77 4.87
C SER A 67 -0.14 -4.10 6.15
N TRP A 68 -0.98 -3.07 6.02
CA TRP A 68 -1.59 -2.33 7.12
C TRP A 68 -3.01 -2.80 7.48
N ILE A 69 -3.60 -3.69 6.69
CA ILE A 69 -4.92 -4.27 6.99
C ILE A 69 -4.84 -5.06 8.31
N PRO A 70 -5.78 -4.86 9.23
CA PRO A 70 -5.70 -5.43 10.58
C PRO A 70 -6.09 -6.92 10.61
N PHE A 71 -5.20 -7.78 10.18
CA PHE A 71 -5.35 -9.24 10.34
C PHE A 71 -5.04 -9.69 11.77
N THR A 72 -5.76 -10.68 12.25
CA THR A 72 -5.55 -11.32 13.57
C THR A 72 -4.73 -12.62 13.48
N GLY A 73 -4.56 -13.14 12.27
CA GLY A 73 -3.90 -14.43 11.99
C GLY A 73 -4.88 -15.61 11.91
N GLU A 74 -6.19 -15.37 12.04
CA GLU A 74 -7.21 -16.43 11.97
C GLU A 74 -8.07 -16.35 10.70
N GLU A 75 -7.82 -15.36 9.84
CA GLU A 75 -8.63 -15.09 8.66
C GLU A 75 -8.36 -16.08 7.54
N LYS A 76 -9.43 -16.37 6.79
CA LYS A 76 -9.38 -16.99 5.47
C LYS A 76 -9.49 -15.88 4.42
N VAL A 77 -8.55 -15.86 3.48
CA VAL A 77 -8.47 -14.85 2.42
C VAL A 77 -8.61 -15.50 1.05
N LEU A 78 -9.41 -14.89 0.18
CA LEU A 78 -9.47 -15.20 -1.25
C LEU A 78 -8.81 -14.07 -2.04
N GLU A 79 -7.72 -14.34 -2.72
CA GLU A 79 -7.07 -13.41 -3.65
C GLU A 79 -7.49 -13.73 -5.08
N ILE A 80 -8.24 -12.83 -5.72
CA ILE A 80 -8.68 -12.99 -7.11
C ILE A 80 -7.70 -12.25 -8.03
N GLY A 81 -7.15 -12.95 -9.03
CA GLY A 81 -6.15 -12.42 -9.94
C GLY A 81 -4.78 -12.23 -9.27
N SER A 82 -4.29 -13.24 -8.58
CA SER A 82 -3.04 -13.15 -7.82
C SER A 82 -1.79 -12.89 -8.69
N GLY A 83 -1.88 -13.10 -10.00
CA GLY A 83 -0.78 -12.87 -10.92
C GLY A 83 0.48 -13.64 -10.51
N CYS A 84 1.63 -12.93 -10.51
CA CYS A 84 2.92 -13.47 -10.08
C CYS A 84 3.15 -13.39 -8.56
N GLY A 85 2.10 -13.20 -7.77
CA GLY A 85 2.18 -13.19 -6.30
C GLY A 85 2.76 -11.91 -5.69
N ALA A 86 2.57 -10.76 -6.34
CA ALA A 86 3.16 -9.50 -5.89
C ALA A 86 2.70 -9.06 -4.48
N VAL A 87 1.49 -9.45 -4.08
CA VAL A 87 0.91 -9.13 -2.76
C VAL A 87 0.54 -10.39 -1.95
N THR A 88 0.61 -11.57 -2.55
CA THR A 88 0.28 -12.86 -1.92
C THR A 88 1.11 -13.11 -0.65
N GLY A 89 2.40 -12.71 -0.66
CA GLY A 89 3.29 -12.86 0.50
C GLY A 89 2.77 -12.16 1.74
N ALA A 90 2.32 -10.92 1.62
CA ALA A 90 1.75 -10.15 2.71
C ALA A 90 0.47 -10.78 3.29
N LEU A 91 -0.31 -11.47 2.46
CA LEU A 91 -1.48 -12.23 2.91
C LEU A 91 -1.07 -13.51 3.66
N CYS A 92 -0.14 -14.28 3.10
CA CYS A 92 0.33 -15.54 3.72
C CYS A 92 0.97 -15.31 5.08
N GLU A 93 1.70 -14.21 5.28
CA GLU A 93 2.33 -13.89 6.56
C GLU A 93 1.33 -13.53 7.68
N ARG A 94 0.11 -13.11 7.31
CA ARG A 94 -0.85 -12.48 8.22
C ARG A 94 -2.15 -13.24 8.38
N ALA A 95 -2.55 -14.05 7.40
CA ALA A 95 -3.79 -14.82 7.41
C ALA A 95 -3.52 -16.29 7.74
N LYS A 96 -4.56 -16.97 8.21
CA LYS A 96 -4.52 -18.41 8.48
C LYS A 96 -4.47 -19.25 7.21
N GLU A 97 -5.27 -18.88 6.23
CA GLU A 97 -5.39 -19.59 4.95
C GLU A 97 -5.53 -18.55 3.82
N VAL A 98 -4.80 -18.76 2.74
CA VAL A 98 -4.87 -17.94 1.52
C VAL A 98 -5.19 -18.84 0.34
N THR A 99 -6.31 -18.55 -0.32
CA THR A 99 -6.69 -19.17 -1.59
C THR A 99 -6.53 -18.15 -2.70
N CYS A 100 -5.71 -18.43 -3.69
CA CYS A 100 -5.55 -17.59 -4.87
C CYS A 100 -6.34 -18.17 -6.05
N ILE A 101 -6.89 -17.30 -6.89
CA ILE A 101 -7.42 -17.66 -8.22
C ILE A 101 -6.61 -16.91 -9.25
N GLU A 102 -6.01 -17.65 -10.21
CA GLU A 102 -5.22 -17.07 -11.29
C GLU A 102 -5.48 -17.80 -12.63
N LEU A 103 -5.65 -17.00 -13.67
CA LEU A 103 -5.99 -17.51 -15.01
C LEU A 103 -4.81 -18.22 -15.71
N SER A 104 -3.58 -17.70 -15.50
CA SER A 104 -2.36 -18.17 -16.15
C SER A 104 -1.62 -19.22 -15.31
N MET A 105 -1.34 -20.35 -15.90
CA MET A 105 -0.50 -21.40 -15.29
C MET A 105 0.91 -20.89 -15.02
N LYS A 106 1.50 -20.13 -15.96
CA LYS A 106 2.86 -19.62 -15.82
C LYS A 106 2.95 -18.64 -14.64
N ARG A 107 2.03 -17.70 -14.52
CA ARG A 107 1.96 -16.77 -13.38
C ARG A 107 1.71 -17.48 -12.04
N SER A 108 0.82 -18.48 -12.04
CA SER A 108 0.58 -19.32 -10.86
C SER A 108 1.85 -20.05 -10.41
N LYS A 109 2.67 -20.54 -11.35
CA LYS A 109 3.97 -21.16 -11.03
C LYS A 109 4.97 -20.14 -10.48
N ILE A 110 5.03 -18.93 -11.03
CA ILE A 110 5.88 -17.84 -10.49
C ILE A 110 5.47 -17.54 -9.04
N ASN A 111 4.18 -17.38 -8.79
CA ASN A 111 3.65 -17.17 -7.43
C ASN A 111 4.01 -18.32 -6.50
N ALA A 112 3.82 -19.57 -6.93
CA ALA A 112 4.11 -20.74 -6.12
C ALA A 112 5.61 -20.91 -5.79
N TYR A 113 6.52 -20.68 -6.75
CA TYR A 113 7.97 -20.73 -6.49
C TYR A 113 8.40 -19.60 -5.54
N ARG A 114 7.88 -18.40 -5.72
CA ARG A 114 8.15 -17.25 -4.86
C ARG A 114 7.76 -17.49 -3.41
N HIS A 115 6.70 -18.25 -3.17
CA HIS A 115 6.13 -18.51 -1.85
C HIS A 115 6.20 -19.99 -1.45
N GLN A 116 7.14 -20.75 -2.00
CA GLN A 116 7.21 -22.22 -1.86
C GLN A 116 7.31 -22.73 -0.41
N ASP A 117 7.72 -21.89 0.52
CA ASP A 117 7.83 -22.21 1.94
C ASP A 117 6.54 -21.95 2.73
N GLN A 118 5.52 -21.34 2.14
CA GLN A 118 4.23 -21.09 2.76
C GLN A 118 3.36 -22.35 2.74
N ASP A 119 2.91 -22.78 3.89
CA ASP A 119 2.07 -23.97 4.06
C ASP A 119 0.56 -23.67 4.08
N ASN A 120 0.21 -22.38 4.08
CA ASN A 120 -1.15 -21.88 4.11
C ASN A 120 -1.65 -21.34 2.75
N LEU A 121 -0.92 -21.62 1.65
CA LEU A 121 -1.23 -21.11 0.30
C LEU A 121 -1.74 -22.22 -0.62
N LYS A 122 -2.93 -21.99 -1.21
CA LYS A 122 -3.49 -22.77 -2.32
C LYS A 122 -3.78 -21.87 -3.51
N ILE A 123 -3.38 -22.30 -4.73
CA ILE A 123 -3.63 -21.55 -5.98
C ILE A 123 -4.54 -22.38 -6.87
N LEU A 124 -5.70 -21.85 -7.19
CA LEU A 124 -6.68 -22.42 -8.13
C LEU A 124 -6.43 -21.83 -9.50
N VAL A 125 -5.96 -22.66 -10.44
CA VAL A 125 -5.58 -22.20 -11.79
C VAL A 125 -6.75 -22.36 -12.76
N GLY A 126 -7.19 -21.26 -13.35
CA GLY A 126 -8.28 -21.25 -14.33
C GLY A 126 -9.12 -19.99 -14.31
N ASN A 127 -10.17 -20.00 -15.11
CA ASN A 127 -11.11 -18.88 -15.19
C ASN A 127 -11.93 -18.75 -13.91
N PHE A 128 -12.04 -17.52 -13.40
CA PHE A 128 -12.77 -17.21 -12.17
C PHE A 128 -14.21 -17.74 -12.19
N GLN A 129 -14.98 -17.52 -13.28
CA GLN A 129 -16.38 -17.98 -13.37
C GLN A 129 -16.53 -19.50 -13.31
N GLU A 130 -15.52 -20.26 -13.75
CA GLU A 130 -15.58 -21.73 -13.66
C GLU A 130 -15.20 -22.22 -12.27
N ILE A 131 -14.20 -21.58 -11.65
CA ILE A 131 -13.76 -21.90 -10.29
C ILE A 131 -14.84 -21.52 -9.28
N GLU A 132 -15.43 -20.34 -9.42
CA GLU A 132 -16.43 -19.77 -8.50
C GLU A 132 -17.63 -20.69 -8.29
N LYS A 133 -18.11 -21.36 -9.35
CA LYS A 133 -19.24 -22.31 -9.28
C LYS A 133 -19.02 -23.46 -8.29
N ASN A 134 -17.76 -23.81 -8.06
CA ASN A 134 -17.37 -24.93 -7.18
C ASN A 134 -16.81 -24.41 -5.84
N LEU A 135 -16.75 -23.10 -5.62
CA LEU A 135 -16.17 -22.51 -4.43
C LEU A 135 -17.25 -22.49 -3.31
N THR A 136 -17.13 -23.38 -2.37
CA THR A 136 -18.10 -23.53 -1.26
C THR A 136 -17.69 -22.76 -0.01
N GLU A 137 -16.42 -22.39 0.10
CA GLU A 137 -15.87 -21.70 1.27
C GLU A 137 -16.33 -20.25 1.36
N LYS A 138 -16.29 -19.73 2.60
CA LYS A 138 -16.55 -18.33 2.94
C LYS A 138 -15.29 -17.71 3.52
N TYR A 139 -15.01 -16.48 3.13
CA TYR A 139 -13.80 -15.76 3.42
C TYR A 139 -14.06 -14.54 4.30
N ASP A 140 -13.10 -14.22 5.14
CA ASP A 140 -13.08 -12.99 5.94
C ASP A 140 -12.71 -11.80 5.06
N TYR A 141 -11.77 -12.02 4.12
CA TYR A 141 -11.39 -11.02 3.14
C TYR A 141 -11.35 -11.61 1.72
N ILE A 142 -11.78 -10.80 0.76
CA ILE A 142 -11.58 -11.07 -0.67
C ILE A 142 -10.81 -9.90 -1.26
N THR A 143 -9.69 -10.15 -1.94
CA THR A 143 -8.84 -9.09 -2.50
C THR A 143 -8.90 -9.07 -4.02
N LEU A 144 -9.00 -7.85 -4.60
CA LEU A 144 -8.91 -7.56 -6.03
C LEU A 144 -7.97 -6.37 -6.23
N ILE A 145 -6.68 -6.64 -6.45
CA ILE A 145 -5.65 -5.61 -6.55
C ILE A 145 -5.20 -5.47 -8.00
N GLY A 146 -5.71 -4.48 -8.72
CA GLY A 146 -5.46 -4.30 -10.15
C GLY A 146 -6.11 -5.40 -11.00
N VAL A 147 -7.37 -5.71 -10.72
CA VAL A 147 -8.12 -6.82 -11.36
C VAL A 147 -9.53 -6.41 -11.77
N PHE A 148 -10.16 -5.55 -10.99
CA PHE A 148 -11.58 -5.21 -11.19
C PHE A 148 -11.82 -4.50 -12.54
N GLU A 149 -10.85 -3.78 -13.05
CA GLU A 149 -10.85 -3.13 -14.36
C GLU A 149 -11.08 -4.10 -15.53
N TYR A 150 -10.71 -5.36 -15.35
CA TYR A 150 -10.92 -6.44 -16.33
C TYR A 150 -12.28 -7.13 -16.20
N GLY A 151 -13.23 -6.57 -15.45
CA GLY A 151 -14.53 -7.16 -15.16
C GLY A 151 -15.31 -7.63 -16.40
N GLU A 152 -15.24 -6.91 -17.52
CA GLU A 152 -15.85 -7.32 -18.80
C GLU A 152 -15.27 -8.63 -19.36
N SER A 153 -14.01 -8.94 -19.05
CA SER A 153 -13.35 -10.18 -19.48
C SER A 153 -13.66 -11.35 -18.53
N TYR A 154 -13.89 -11.05 -17.25
CA TYR A 154 -14.17 -12.06 -16.22
C TYR A 154 -15.65 -12.43 -16.14
N ILE A 155 -16.56 -11.47 -16.37
CA ILE A 155 -18.00 -11.64 -16.15
C ILE A 155 -18.77 -11.37 -17.44
N ARG A 156 -19.40 -12.41 -17.96
CA ARG A 156 -20.24 -12.33 -19.16
C ARG A 156 -21.67 -11.97 -18.77
N SER A 157 -21.95 -10.68 -18.65
CA SER A 157 -23.29 -10.16 -18.35
C SER A 157 -23.48 -8.76 -18.94
N GLU A 158 -24.69 -8.21 -18.86
CA GLU A 158 -24.98 -6.83 -19.28
C GLU A 158 -24.34 -5.79 -18.35
N ASN A 159 -24.19 -6.12 -17.06
CA ASN A 159 -23.61 -5.26 -16.05
C ASN A 159 -22.41 -5.94 -15.32
N PRO A 160 -21.32 -6.21 -16.03
CA PRO A 160 -20.25 -7.11 -15.55
C PRO A 160 -19.62 -6.68 -14.23
N TYR A 161 -19.44 -5.40 -13.99
CA TYR A 161 -18.81 -4.88 -12.76
C TYR A 161 -19.75 -5.00 -11.54
N VAL A 162 -21.02 -4.72 -11.73
CA VAL A 162 -22.04 -4.90 -10.68
C VAL A 162 -22.17 -6.38 -10.32
N ASP A 163 -22.27 -7.23 -11.34
CA ASP A 163 -22.40 -8.67 -11.15
C ASP A 163 -21.13 -9.30 -10.57
N PHE A 164 -19.95 -8.78 -10.91
CA PHE A 164 -18.71 -9.22 -10.28
C PHE A 164 -18.75 -9.00 -8.77
N LEU A 165 -19.10 -7.80 -8.30
CA LEU A 165 -19.25 -7.54 -6.86
C LEU A 165 -20.33 -8.42 -6.21
N ARG A 166 -21.48 -8.61 -6.89
CA ARG A 166 -22.55 -9.51 -6.40
C ARG A 166 -22.08 -10.96 -6.24
N ILE A 167 -21.32 -11.46 -7.22
CA ILE A 167 -20.81 -12.83 -7.22
C ILE A 167 -19.81 -13.01 -6.06
N ILE A 168 -18.80 -12.15 -5.96
CA ILE A 168 -17.77 -12.30 -4.92
C ILE A 168 -18.35 -12.09 -3.52
N SER A 169 -19.33 -11.20 -3.36
CA SER A 169 -20.01 -10.97 -2.08
C SER A 169 -20.71 -12.22 -1.54
N LYS A 170 -21.09 -13.17 -2.40
CA LYS A 170 -21.67 -14.45 -1.97
C LYS A 170 -20.64 -15.31 -1.20
N HIS A 171 -19.37 -15.12 -1.44
CA HIS A 171 -18.29 -15.87 -0.81
C HIS A 171 -17.73 -15.19 0.46
N LEU A 172 -18.28 -14.04 0.85
CA LEU A 172 -17.94 -13.42 2.14
C LEU A 172 -18.66 -14.10 3.31
N LYS A 173 -17.97 -14.14 4.44
CA LYS A 173 -18.59 -14.33 5.76
C LYS A 173 -19.51 -13.13 6.08
N PRO A 174 -20.38 -13.20 7.10
CA PRO A 174 -21.31 -12.10 7.43
C PRO A 174 -20.62 -10.74 7.60
N ASP A 175 -19.47 -10.71 8.28
CA ASP A 175 -18.67 -9.49 8.55
C ASP A 175 -17.47 -9.36 7.62
N GLY A 176 -17.38 -10.20 6.60
CA GLY A 176 -16.30 -10.24 5.63
C GLY A 176 -16.26 -8.97 4.77
N LYS A 177 -15.06 -8.67 4.25
CA LYS A 177 -14.81 -7.45 3.47
C LYS A 177 -14.12 -7.74 2.15
N ILE A 178 -14.40 -6.91 1.15
CA ILE A 178 -13.65 -6.88 -0.11
C ILE A 178 -12.63 -5.75 -0.01
N ILE A 179 -11.38 -6.05 -0.35
CA ILE A 179 -10.30 -5.06 -0.48
C ILE A 179 -10.02 -4.93 -1.97
N LEU A 180 -10.28 -3.75 -2.52
CA LEU A 180 -10.20 -3.52 -3.95
C LEU A 180 -9.32 -2.30 -4.24
N ALA A 181 -8.27 -2.49 -5.07
CA ALA A 181 -7.45 -1.39 -5.56
C ALA A 181 -7.54 -1.28 -7.07
N ILE A 182 -7.72 -0.04 -7.56
CA ILE A 182 -7.92 0.28 -8.97
C ILE A 182 -7.45 1.71 -9.28
N GLU A 183 -7.00 1.96 -10.50
CA GLU A 183 -6.75 3.34 -10.97
C GLU A 183 -8.04 4.16 -11.01
N ASN A 184 -7.89 5.44 -10.67
CA ASN A 184 -8.93 6.42 -10.91
C ASN A 184 -8.82 6.95 -12.35
N ARG A 185 -9.84 6.74 -13.19
CA ARG A 185 -9.81 7.24 -14.58
C ARG A 185 -9.65 8.77 -14.69
N LEU A 186 -9.95 9.53 -13.60
CA LEU A 186 -9.76 10.97 -13.50
C LEU A 186 -8.49 11.33 -12.73
N GLY A 187 -7.61 10.36 -12.45
CA GLY A 187 -6.36 10.59 -11.72
C GLY A 187 -5.53 11.72 -12.30
N LEU A 188 -4.98 12.58 -11.44
CA LEU A 188 -4.23 13.78 -11.85
C LEU A 188 -3.08 13.45 -12.81
N LYS A 189 -2.44 12.27 -12.63
CA LYS A 189 -1.35 11.80 -13.49
C LYS A 189 -1.72 11.80 -14.98
N TYR A 190 -2.95 11.47 -15.35
CA TYR A 190 -3.40 11.44 -16.75
C TYR A 190 -3.56 12.84 -17.33
N TRP A 191 -4.00 13.81 -16.51
CA TRP A 191 -4.06 15.21 -16.90
C TRP A 191 -2.66 15.81 -17.02
N ALA A 192 -1.74 15.36 -16.19
CA ALA A 192 -0.34 15.80 -16.19
C ALA A 192 0.51 15.19 -17.30
N GLY A 193 -0.04 14.26 -18.09
CA GLY A 193 0.61 13.72 -19.29
C GLY A 193 1.04 12.26 -19.24
N CYS A 194 0.60 11.48 -18.21
CA CYS A 194 0.70 10.04 -18.27
C CYS A 194 -0.28 9.48 -19.32
N THR A 195 0.13 8.43 -20.00
CA THR A 195 -0.77 7.63 -20.81
C THR A 195 -1.68 6.78 -19.92
N GLU A 196 -2.81 6.34 -20.45
CA GLU A 196 -3.67 5.37 -19.78
C GLU A 196 -2.90 4.07 -19.57
N ASP A 197 -3.02 3.48 -18.38
CA ASP A 197 -2.14 2.39 -17.90
C ASP A 197 -2.24 1.10 -18.75
N HIS A 198 -3.41 0.78 -19.28
CA HIS A 198 -3.66 -0.48 -20.00
C HIS A 198 -3.40 -0.36 -21.50
N PHE A 199 -3.85 0.73 -22.12
CA PHE A 199 -3.79 0.92 -23.56
C PHE A 199 -2.65 1.80 -24.05
N GLY A 200 -1.99 2.54 -23.15
CA GLY A 200 -0.88 3.41 -23.50
C GLY A 200 -1.27 4.63 -24.34
N THR A 201 -2.54 5.02 -24.34
CA THR A 201 -3.07 6.14 -25.11
C THR A 201 -3.32 7.33 -24.20
N LEU A 202 -2.91 8.52 -24.59
CA LEU A 202 -3.18 9.76 -23.85
C LEU A 202 -4.69 10.03 -23.77
N PHE A 203 -5.14 10.35 -22.56
CA PHE A 203 -6.51 10.81 -22.27
C PHE A 203 -7.64 9.79 -22.52
N GLU A 204 -7.34 8.54 -22.84
CA GLU A 204 -8.35 7.53 -23.20
C GLU A 204 -9.37 7.34 -22.07
N GLY A 205 -8.92 7.12 -20.82
CA GLY A 205 -9.79 6.97 -19.66
C GLY A 205 -10.60 8.24 -19.34
N ILE A 206 -9.94 9.42 -19.40
CA ILE A 206 -10.62 10.72 -19.15
C ILE A 206 -11.76 10.94 -20.13
N GLN A 207 -11.59 10.55 -21.40
CA GLN A 207 -12.61 10.68 -22.44
C GLN A 207 -13.69 9.59 -22.40
N GLY A 208 -13.62 8.64 -21.48
CA GLY A 208 -14.60 7.57 -21.31
C GLY A 208 -14.39 6.37 -22.22
N TYR A 209 -13.16 6.09 -22.63
CA TYR A 209 -12.76 4.95 -23.46
C TYR A 209 -13.43 4.92 -24.85
N PRO A 210 -13.32 6.01 -25.65
CA PRO A 210 -14.00 6.11 -26.94
C PRO A 210 -13.46 5.13 -27.98
N LYS A 211 -12.20 4.65 -27.85
CA LYS A 211 -11.53 3.83 -28.85
C LYS A 211 -11.27 2.39 -28.39
N THR A 212 -11.33 2.14 -27.09
CA THR A 212 -10.92 0.86 -26.50
C THR A 212 -12.07 0.17 -25.77
N LYS A 213 -11.97 -1.16 -25.58
CA LYS A 213 -12.95 -2.01 -24.89
C LYS A 213 -12.25 -3.09 -24.10
N GLY A 214 -12.95 -3.69 -23.15
CA GLY A 214 -12.49 -4.86 -22.39
C GLY A 214 -11.77 -4.54 -21.08
N VAL A 215 -11.25 -3.33 -20.93
CA VAL A 215 -10.66 -2.83 -19.67
C VAL A 215 -11.21 -1.44 -19.39
N LYS A 216 -11.65 -1.19 -18.16
CA LYS A 216 -12.23 0.10 -17.79
C LYS A 216 -11.97 0.43 -16.33
N THR A 217 -11.47 1.64 -16.09
CA THR A 217 -11.37 2.23 -14.76
C THR A 217 -12.50 3.23 -14.52
N PHE A 218 -12.71 3.64 -13.29
CA PHE A 218 -13.88 4.40 -12.88
C PHE A 218 -13.49 5.65 -12.10
N SER A 219 -14.31 6.70 -12.21
CA SER A 219 -14.30 7.81 -11.27
C SER A 219 -14.97 7.37 -9.96
N ARG A 220 -14.72 8.11 -8.89
CA ARG A 220 -15.34 7.86 -7.59
C ARG A 220 -16.87 7.81 -7.67
N LYS A 221 -17.48 8.73 -8.45
CA LYS A 221 -18.94 8.78 -8.63
C LYS A 221 -19.48 7.53 -9.33
N GLU A 222 -18.83 7.09 -10.39
CA GLU A 222 -19.25 5.87 -11.13
C GLU A 222 -19.10 4.65 -10.23
N PHE A 223 -18.02 4.55 -9.47
CA PHE A 223 -17.81 3.42 -8.57
C PHE A 223 -18.86 3.37 -7.45
N ASN A 224 -19.25 4.52 -6.89
CA ASN A 224 -20.36 4.58 -5.93
C ASN A 224 -21.67 4.06 -6.53
N GLY A 225 -21.97 4.37 -7.79
CA GLY A 225 -23.12 3.80 -8.50
C GLY A 225 -23.06 2.26 -8.60
N ILE A 226 -21.87 1.73 -8.92
CA ILE A 226 -21.65 0.27 -8.97
C ILE A 226 -21.88 -0.37 -7.59
N LEU A 227 -21.39 0.24 -6.50
CA LEU A 227 -21.60 -0.24 -5.13
C LEU A 227 -23.09 -0.24 -4.74
N GLU A 228 -23.82 0.82 -5.10
CA GLU A 228 -25.25 0.95 -4.86
C GLU A 228 -26.05 -0.14 -5.59
N GLU A 229 -25.80 -0.29 -6.89
CA GLU A 229 -26.46 -1.32 -7.70
C GLU A 229 -26.09 -2.75 -7.28
N ALA A 230 -24.85 -2.97 -6.78
CA ALA A 230 -24.39 -4.29 -6.32
C ALA A 230 -25.09 -4.77 -5.03
N GLY A 231 -25.83 -3.91 -4.34
CA GLY A 231 -26.59 -4.25 -3.12
C GLY A 231 -26.40 -3.25 -1.99
N ASN A 232 -26.26 -1.96 -2.31
CA ASN A 232 -26.01 -0.86 -1.36
C ASN A 232 -24.78 -1.13 -0.48
N LEU A 233 -23.71 -1.65 -1.08
CA LEU A 233 -22.47 -1.90 -0.40
C LEU A 233 -21.85 -0.58 0.09
N LYS A 234 -21.25 -0.60 1.28
CA LYS A 234 -20.53 0.54 1.84
C LYS A 234 -19.03 0.37 1.62
N ALA A 235 -18.32 1.46 1.40
CA ALA A 235 -16.88 1.44 1.24
C ALA A 235 -16.23 2.52 2.09
N ASP A 236 -15.15 2.16 2.78
CA ASP A 236 -14.15 3.11 3.24
C ASP A 236 -13.21 3.40 2.07
N TRP A 237 -13.04 4.69 1.75
CA TRP A 237 -12.22 5.14 0.65
C TRP A 237 -10.84 5.54 1.13
N TYR A 238 -9.82 4.96 0.48
CA TYR A 238 -8.43 5.27 0.71
C TYR A 238 -7.76 5.69 -0.60
N TYR A 239 -6.74 6.52 -0.47
CA TYR A 239 -6.00 7.13 -1.57
C TYR A 239 -4.52 6.79 -1.45
N PRO A 240 -4.07 5.66 -2.04
CA PRO A 240 -2.66 5.31 -2.10
C PRO A 240 -1.89 6.33 -2.93
N TYR A 241 -0.79 6.84 -2.39
CA TYR A 241 0.02 7.86 -3.05
C TYR A 241 1.48 7.39 -3.18
N PRO A 242 2.17 7.59 -4.32
CA PRO A 242 1.65 8.26 -5.54
C PRO A 242 0.63 7.43 -6.34
N ASP A 243 0.61 6.10 -6.19
CA ASP A 243 -0.30 5.17 -6.84
C ASP A 243 -0.42 3.88 -6.02
N TYR A 244 -1.48 3.08 -6.22
CA TYR A 244 -1.68 1.81 -5.50
C TYR A 244 -0.62 0.75 -5.83
N LYS A 245 0.08 0.90 -6.96
CA LYS A 245 1.14 -0.02 -7.37
C LYS A 245 2.36 0.03 -6.44
N PHE A 246 2.75 1.25 -6.01
CA PHE A 246 3.90 1.48 -5.13
C PHE A 246 3.59 2.54 -4.07
N PRO A 247 2.69 2.26 -3.13
CA PRO A 247 2.27 3.26 -2.16
C PRO A 247 3.38 3.59 -1.16
N MET A 248 3.60 4.90 -0.97
CA MET A 248 4.45 5.48 0.06
C MET A 248 3.62 5.93 1.26
N THR A 249 2.44 6.48 0.96
CA THR A 249 1.42 6.82 1.94
C THR A 249 0.05 6.35 1.46
N ILE A 250 -0.86 6.16 2.40
CA ILE A 250 -2.26 5.87 2.13
C ILE A 250 -3.08 6.82 2.98
N HIS A 251 -3.82 7.71 2.34
CA HIS A 251 -4.75 8.65 2.97
C HIS A 251 -6.18 8.10 2.91
N SER A 252 -7.11 8.73 3.62
CA SER A 252 -8.54 8.37 3.56
C SER A 252 -9.41 9.62 3.55
N ASP A 253 -10.73 9.46 3.35
CA ASP A 253 -11.70 10.54 3.47
C ASP A 253 -11.64 11.26 4.84
N ARG A 254 -11.22 10.53 5.89
CA ARG A 254 -11.13 11.04 7.26
C ARG A 254 -9.77 11.67 7.60
N HIS A 255 -8.78 11.49 6.74
CA HIS A 255 -7.45 12.06 6.89
C HIS A 255 -6.85 12.34 5.51
N LEU A 256 -7.28 13.43 4.92
CA LEU A 256 -6.75 13.89 3.63
C LEU A 256 -5.34 14.45 3.80
N PRO A 257 -4.53 14.48 2.71
CA PRO A 257 -3.20 15.06 2.75
C PRO A 257 -3.22 16.54 3.16
N ALA A 258 -2.16 16.97 3.83
CA ALA A 258 -1.92 18.39 4.05
C ALA A 258 -1.31 19.06 2.78
N SER A 259 -1.44 20.38 2.69
CA SER A 259 -0.77 21.14 1.63
C SER A 259 0.76 20.93 1.73
N GLY A 260 1.41 20.70 0.59
CA GLY A 260 2.85 20.40 0.53
C GLY A 260 3.23 18.94 0.79
N GLU A 261 2.32 18.11 1.29
CA GLU A 261 2.63 16.68 1.60
C GLU A 261 2.81 15.83 0.35
N LEU A 262 2.06 16.13 -0.73
CA LEU A 262 2.09 15.38 -1.98
C LEU A 262 3.10 15.98 -2.97
N HIS A 263 4.37 15.68 -2.77
CA HIS A 263 5.48 16.23 -3.58
C HIS A 263 6.07 15.23 -4.58
N MET A 264 5.71 13.94 -4.50
CA MET A 264 6.19 12.92 -5.42
C MET A 264 5.42 12.97 -6.73
N ARG A 265 6.11 12.63 -7.80
CA ARG A 265 5.54 12.46 -9.12
C ARG A 265 5.32 10.97 -9.39
N ASP A 266 4.20 10.60 -9.99
CA ASP A 266 4.01 9.27 -10.52
C ASP A 266 4.80 9.11 -11.83
N TYR A 267 5.60 8.03 -11.89
CA TYR A 267 6.39 7.70 -13.07
C TYR A 267 5.67 6.62 -13.87
N ASN A 268 5.47 6.88 -15.16
CA ASN A 268 5.01 5.88 -16.11
C ASN A 268 6.24 5.06 -16.54
N PHE A 269 6.66 4.09 -15.70
CA PHE A 269 7.96 3.39 -15.82
C PHE A 269 8.13 2.60 -17.12
N ASP A 270 7.05 2.16 -17.75
CA ASP A 270 7.03 1.36 -18.95
C ASP A 270 6.83 2.18 -20.25
N ARG A 271 6.54 3.48 -20.10
CA ARG A 271 6.16 4.34 -21.24
C ARG A 271 6.66 5.76 -21.06
N LEU A 272 6.85 6.45 -22.18
CA LEU A 272 7.11 7.88 -22.17
C LEU A 272 5.87 8.65 -21.69
N ARG A 273 6.09 9.63 -20.81
CA ARG A 273 5.05 10.56 -20.41
C ARG A 273 5.38 12.00 -20.84
N LEU A 274 4.37 12.82 -21.01
CA LEU A 274 4.51 14.25 -21.15
C LEU A 274 4.58 14.90 -19.76
N ASP A 275 5.19 16.05 -19.67
CA ASP A 275 5.23 16.91 -18.48
C ASP A 275 4.47 18.19 -18.78
N LEU A 276 3.16 18.19 -18.52
CA LEU A 276 2.30 19.33 -18.86
C LEU A 276 2.27 20.37 -17.75
N PHE A 277 2.43 19.97 -16.49
CA PHE A 277 2.49 20.84 -15.32
C PHE A 277 3.12 20.13 -14.11
N GLN A 278 3.39 20.88 -13.04
CA GLN A 278 3.90 20.33 -11.78
C GLN A 278 2.74 19.77 -10.93
N GLU A 279 2.65 18.47 -10.80
CA GLU A 279 1.58 17.78 -10.07
C GLU A 279 1.47 18.21 -8.61
N SER A 280 2.62 18.40 -7.92
CA SER A 280 2.65 18.83 -6.52
C SER A 280 1.93 20.17 -6.28
N GLN A 281 2.07 21.13 -7.21
CA GLN A 281 1.39 22.41 -7.11
C GLN A 281 -0.12 22.28 -7.35
N VAL A 282 -0.50 21.42 -8.29
CA VAL A 282 -1.91 21.17 -8.59
C VAL A 282 -2.58 20.41 -7.45
N TYR A 283 -1.88 19.47 -6.79
CA TYR A 283 -2.40 18.82 -5.59
C TYR A 283 -2.75 19.82 -4.48
N ASN A 284 -1.91 20.83 -4.23
CA ASN A 284 -2.21 21.87 -3.25
C ASN A 284 -3.49 22.65 -3.62
N THR A 285 -3.67 22.94 -4.91
CA THR A 285 -4.90 23.58 -5.41
C THR A 285 -6.12 22.68 -5.23
N LEU A 286 -6.00 21.38 -5.52
CA LEU A 286 -7.09 20.43 -5.36
C LEU A 286 -7.48 20.24 -3.88
N LEU A 287 -6.50 20.22 -2.99
CA LEU A 287 -6.72 20.12 -1.54
C LEU A 287 -7.45 21.35 -1.00
N SER A 288 -7.02 22.57 -1.38
CA SER A 288 -7.65 23.81 -0.94
C SER A 288 -9.08 24.02 -1.47
N ASN A 289 -9.51 23.21 -2.45
CA ASN A 289 -10.85 23.25 -3.05
C ASN A 289 -11.67 21.97 -2.81
N ASP A 290 -11.27 21.11 -1.89
CA ASP A 290 -11.94 19.84 -1.55
C ASP A 290 -12.10 18.86 -2.74
N LEU A 291 -11.22 18.97 -3.74
CA LEU A 291 -11.29 18.17 -4.97
C LEU A 291 -10.35 16.96 -4.99
N TYR A 292 -9.40 16.87 -4.06
CA TYR A 292 -8.40 15.79 -4.05
C TYR A 292 -9.00 14.38 -4.19
N PRO A 293 -10.08 14.00 -3.48
CA PRO A 293 -10.68 12.68 -3.60
C PRO A 293 -11.17 12.32 -5.01
N GLN A 294 -11.44 13.32 -5.86
CA GLN A 294 -11.87 13.10 -7.25
C GLN A 294 -10.68 12.91 -8.21
N PHE A 295 -9.49 13.41 -7.83
CA PHE A 295 -8.30 13.45 -8.68
C PHE A 295 -7.12 12.62 -8.15
N ALA A 296 -7.27 11.94 -7.01
CA ALA A 296 -6.28 10.95 -6.57
C ALA A 296 -6.02 9.93 -7.68
N ASN A 297 -4.76 9.52 -7.86
CA ASN A 297 -4.37 8.67 -9.02
C ASN A 297 -5.00 7.29 -8.99
N SER A 298 -5.27 6.77 -7.80
CA SER A 298 -5.87 5.46 -7.60
C SER A 298 -6.72 5.42 -6.34
N PHE A 299 -7.55 4.41 -6.24
CA PHE A 299 -8.38 4.11 -5.10
C PHE A 299 -8.00 2.78 -4.47
N LEU A 300 -8.10 2.72 -3.14
CA LEU A 300 -8.18 1.48 -2.39
C LEU A 300 -9.47 1.53 -1.58
N LEU A 301 -10.34 0.56 -1.78
CA LEU A 301 -11.64 0.47 -1.11
C LEU A 301 -11.65 -0.73 -0.17
N VAL A 302 -12.15 -0.52 1.04
CA VAL A 302 -12.52 -1.59 1.95
C VAL A 302 -14.05 -1.64 1.98
N ILE A 303 -14.61 -2.62 1.28
CA ILE A 303 -16.05 -2.72 1.00
C ILE A 303 -16.67 -3.77 1.92
N GLY A 304 -17.78 -3.43 2.57
CA GLY A 304 -18.52 -4.34 3.44
C GLY A 304 -19.95 -3.84 3.67
N LYS A 305 -20.69 -4.57 4.51
CA LYS A 305 -22.04 -4.16 4.91
C LYS A 305 -22.02 -3.08 5.96
N GLU A 306 -21.04 -3.13 6.85
CA GLU A 306 -20.88 -2.19 7.96
C GLU A 306 -19.45 -1.64 7.98
N GLN A 307 -19.31 -0.40 8.43
CA GLN A 307 -18.02 0.22 8.64
C GLN A 307 -17.48 -0.13 10.04
N PRO A 308 -16.16 -0.32 10.22
CA PRO A 308 -15.58 -0.62 11.51
C PRO A 308 -15.67 0.58 12.46
N GLN A 309 -15.84 0.30 13.76
CA GLN A 309 -15.85 1.34 14.81
C GLN A 309 -14.50 2.05 14.95
N THR A 310 -13.42 1.37 14.63
CA THR A 310 -12.06 1.93 14.60
C THR A 310 -11.38 1.47 13.32
N ALA A 311 -10.83 2.40 12.56
CA ALA A 311 -10.11 2.09 11.33
C ALA A 311 -8.84 2.93 11.22
N PRO A 312 -7.79 2.40 10.58
CA PRO A 312 -6.70 3.22 10.10
C PRO A 312 -7.25 4.30 9.16
N VAL A 313 -6.83 5.55 9.36
CA VAL A 313 -7.22 6.68 8.50
C VAL A 313 -6.05 7.21 7.69
N TYR A 314 -4.82 6.90 8.11
CA TYR A 314 -3.58 7.26 7.43
C TYR A 314 -2.51 6.21 7.69
N VAL A 315 -1.72 5.90 6.67
CA VAL A 315 -0.54 5.03 6.77
C VAL A 315 0.63 5.62 5.98
N LYS A 316 1.84 5.59 6.58
CA LYS A 316 3.09 6.00 5.93
C LYS A 316 4.13 4.91 6.09
N PHE A 317 4.74 4.50 4.98
CA PHE A 317 5.76 3.44 4.94
C PHE A 317 7.17 4.01 4.90
N SER A 318 8.11 3.33 5.57
CA SER A 318 9.56 3.67 5.53
C SER A 318 10.27 2.80 4.49
N ASN A 319 9.96 3.02 3.21
CA ASN A 319 10.46 2.19 2.10
C ASN A 319 11.97 2.34 1.86
N GLU A 320 12.57 3.40 2.38
CA GLU A 320 14.01 3.72 2.30
C GLU A 320 14.89 2.92 3.27
N ARG A 321 14.27 2.18 4.20
CA ARG A 321 14.99 1.44 5.24
C ARG A 321 15.26 -0.01 4.86
N ASP A 322 16.31 -0.59 5.46
CA ASP A 322 16.51 -2.04 5.44
C ASP A 322 15.29 -2.76 6.05
N GLN A 323 14.99 -3.96 5.55
CA GLN A 323 13.85 -4.77 6.03
C GLN A 323 13.83 -5.00 7.54
N LYS A 324 15.02 -5.05 8.20
CA LYS A 324 15.14 -5.19 9.66
C LYS A 324 14.72 -3.94 10.43
N LEU A 325 14.67 -2.80 9.76
CA LEU A 325 14.33 -1.50 10.32
C LEU A 325 13.04 -0.93 9.71
N SER A 326 12.46 -1.63 8.74
CA SER A 326 11.29 -1.16 8.01
C SER A 326 10.04 -1.19 8.90
N ILE A 327 9.41 -0.03 9.04
CA ILE A 327 8.20 0.18 9.81
C ILE A 327 7.17 0.93 8.97
N TYR A 328 5.92 0.83 9.35
CA TYR A 328 4.94 1.83 8.93
C TYR A 328 4.36 2.57 10.12
N THR A 329 3.95 3.80 9.89
CA THR A 329 3.20 4.61 10.84
C THR A 329 1.74 4.55 10.47
N GLU A 330 0.89 4.17 11.41
CA GLU A 330 -0.56 4.15 11.27
C GLU A 330 -1.16 5.23 12.17
N ILE A 331 -2.08 6.02 11.64
CA ILE A 331 -3.01 6.83 12.43
C ILE A 331 -4.36 6.13 12.34
N SER A 332 -4.92 5.79 13.51
CA SER A 332 -6.26 5.20 13.63
C SER A 332 -7.18 6.18 14.34
N GLU A 333 -8.43 6.22 13.89
CA GLU A 333 -9.51 7.00 14.49
C GLU A 333 -10.51 6.06 15.16
N ALA A 334 -10.83 6.32 16.42
CA ALA A 334 -11.89 5.65 17.16
C ALA A 334 -13.27 6.27 16.88
N ALA A 335 -14.34 5.58 17.27
CA ALA A 335 -15.72 6.04 17.05
C ALA A 335 -16.05 7.41 17.69
N ASP A 336 -15.32 7.79 18.74
CA ASP A 336 -15.42 9.09 19.42
C ASP A 336 -14.55 10.18 18.78
N GLY A 337 -13.88 9.89 17.67
CA GLY A 337 -12.97 10.80 16.98
C GLY A 337 -11.56 10.86 17.57
N GLN A 338 -11.24 10.07 18.61
CA GLN A 338 -9.91 10.06 19.18
C GLN A 338 -8.90 9.42 18.20
N LEU A 339 -7.83 10.14 17.92
CA LEU A 339 -6.72 9.68 17.07
C LEU A 339 -5.62 9.02 17.92
N THR A 340 -5.08 7.94 17.42
CA THR A 340 -3.90 7.25 17.98
C THR A 340 -2.88 6.99 16.90
N VAL A 341 -1.60 7.07 17.26
CA VAL A 341 -0.48 6.78 16.34
C VAL A 341 0.14 5.45 16.73
N LYS A 342 0.40 4.59 15.75
CA LYS A 342 1.14 3.35 15.95
C LYS A 342 2.35 3.30 15.03
N LYS A 343 3.47 2.82 15.54
CA LYS A 343 4.61 2.36 14.76
C LYS A 343 4.56 0.84 14.74
N VAL A 344 4.46 0.28 13.55
CA VAL A 344 4.25 -1.16 13.34
C VAL A 344 5.42 -1.70 12.52
N PRO A 345 6.01 -2.86 12.88
CA PRO A 345 7.03 -3.47 12.05
C PRO A 345 6.41 -3.95 10.74
N SER A 346 7.00 -3.56 9.61
CA SER A 346 6.54 -4.00 8.29
C SER A 346 6.70 -5.52 8.11
N GLN A 347 7.71 -6.08 8.76
CA GLN A 347 8.02 -7.52 8.79
C GLN A 347 8.45 -7.95 10.19
N LYS A 348 8.35 -9.24 10.52
CA LYS A 348 8.79 -9.80 11.82
C LYS A 348 10.23 -9.41 12.18
N LYS A 349 11.12 -9.29 11.19
CA LYS A 349 12.53 -8.87 11.39
C LYS A 349 12.67 -7.48 12.01
N ALA A 350 11.70 -6.58 11.79
CA ALA A 350 11.71 -5.21 12.31
C ALA A 350 11.12 -5.07 13.73
N ALA A 351 10.54 -6.14 14.31
CA ALA A 351 9.91 -6.08 15.62
C ALA A 351 10.86 -5.62 16.74
N ALA A 352 12.14 -6.04 16.68
CA ALA A 352 13.14 -5.61 17.66
C ALA A 352 13.39 -4.09 17.60
N HIS A 353 13.41 -3.51 16.38
CA HIS A 353 13.56 -2.07 16.19
C HIS A 353 12.36 -1.31 16.78
N VAL A 354 11.13 -1.79 16.54
CA VAL A 354 9.92 -1.15 17.12
C VAL A 354 9.92 -1.24 18.65
N ARG A 355 10.28 -2.39 19.22
CA ARG A 355 10.38 -2.53 20.69
C ARG A 355 11.40 -1.57 21.30
N ASN A 356 12.51 -1.30 20.60
CA ASN A 356 13.53 -0.35 21.06
C ASN A 356 13.04 1.11 21.10
N LEU A 357 11.97 1.46 20.36
CA LEU A 357 11.39 2.80 20.42
C LEU A 357 10.90 3.17 21.83
N GLY A 358 10.38 2.19 22.60
CA GLY A 358 10.00 2.40 24.00
C GLY A 358 11.17 2.88 24.86
N THR A 359 12.29 2.17 24.78
CA THR A 359 13.53 2.54 25.50
C THR A 359 14.04 3.91 25.07
N ILE A 360 14.07 4.18 23.75
CA ILE A 360 14.50 5.48 23.23
C ILE A 360 13.61 6.61 23.76
N CYS A 361 12.28 6.42 23.76
CA CYS A 361 11.38 7.46 24.30
C CYS A 361 11.62 7.73 25.81
N GLU A 362 11.91 6.71 26.60
CA GLU A 362 12.24 6.85 28.02
C GLU A 362 13.54 7.61 28.22
N GLU A 363 14.60 7.25 27.48
CA GLU A 363 15.89 7.92 27.51
C GLU A 363 15.78 9.39 27.10
N LEU A 364 15.09 9.68 25.98
CA LEU A 364 14.87 11.05 25.52
C LEU A 364 14.04 11.86 26.54
N THR A 365 13.08 11.25 27.20
CA THR A 365 12.30 11.91 28.24
C THR A 365 13.20 12.36 29.40
N GLY A 366 14.16 11.52 29.78
CA GLY A 366 15.18 11.86 30.79
C GLY A 366 16.08 13.01 30.35
N MET A 367 16.61 12.92 29.13
CA MET A 367 17.54 13.92 28.57
C MET A 367 16.89 15.30 28.38
N TYR A 368 15.61 15.34 27.99
CA TYR A 368 14.94 16.57 27.56
C TYR A 368 14.18 17.28 28.71
N LYS A 369 14.08 16.63 29.86
CA LYS A 369 13.32 17.12 31.03
C LYS A 369 13.76 18.52 31.48
N GLU A 370 15.05 18.76 31.59
CA GLU A 370 15.60 20.03 32.07
C GLU A 370 15.33 21.18 31.09
N GLU A 371 15.31 20.90 29.79
CA GLU A 371 15.01 21.88 28.74
C GLU A 371 13.51 22.09 28.52
N LYS A 372 12.66 21.42 29.33
CA LYS A 372 11.19 21.48 29.23
C LYS A 372 10.69 21.16 27.83
N ILE A 373 11.31 20.17 27.18
CA ILE A 373 10.82 19.59 25.92
C ILE A 373 10.08 18.30 26.30
N GLU A 374 8.82 18.23 25.92
CA GLU A 374 8.02 17.03 26.09
C GLU A 374 8.30 16.02 25.00
N VAL A 375 8.55 14.79 25.39
CA VAL A 375 8.73 13.64 24.47
C VAL A 375 7.41 12.87 24.43
N ASN A 376 6.97 12.49 23.22
CA ASN A 376 5.76 11.70 23.07
C ASN A 376 5.89 10.36 23.81
N ARG A 377 4.86 10.02 24.59
CA ARG A 377 4.83 8.78 25.36
C ARG A 377 4.64 7.59 24.44
N CYS A 378 5.52 6.61 24.58
CA CYS A 378 5.48 5.35 23.84
C CYS A 378 5.02 4.22 24.76
N ARG A 379 4.00 3.46 24.32
CA ARG A 379 3.53 2.25 25.00
C ARG A 379 3.62 1.07 24.04
N LEU A 380 4.30 0.02 24.45
CA LEU A 380 4.40 -1.19 23.65
C LEU A 380 3.13 -2.03 23.81
N LYS A 381 2.57 -2.49 22.67
CA LYS A 381 1.47 -3.46 22.59
C LYS A 381 1.86 -4.56 21.61
N GLY A 382 2.34 -5.71 22.13
CA GLY A 382 2.94 -6.75 21.31
C GLY A 382 4.17 -6.21 20.60
N ASP A 383 4.22 -6.34 19.30
CA ASP A 383 5.31 -5.83 18.46
C ASP A 383 5.09 -4.38 17.96
N CYS A 384 4.00 -3.72 18.38
CA CYS A 384 3.68 -2.36 17.98
C CYS A 384 4.01 -1.36 19.08
N ALA A 385 4.48 -0.16 18.70
CA ALA A 385 4.65 0.98 19.60
C ALA A 385 3.50 1.96 19.37
N GLN A 386 2.68 2.16 20.40
CA GLN A 386 1.59 3.13 20.40
C GLN A 386 2.04 4.45 21.01
N LEU A 387 1.78 5.54 20.30
CA LEU A 387 2.07 6.91 20.69
C LEU A 387 0.78 7.73 20.76
N GLU A 388 0.82 8.85 21.46
CA GLU A 388 -0.27 9.83 21.45
C GLU A 388 -0.25 10.61 20.13
N TYR A 389 -1.42 10.93 19.59
CA TYR A 389 -1.50 11.85 18.46
C TYR A 389 -1.35 13.29 19.01
N LEU A 390 -0.25 13.94 18.64
CA LEU A 390 0.01 15.32 19.05
C LEU A 390 -0.65 16.28 18.07
N THR A 391 -1.51 17.14 18.60
CA THR A 391 -2.10 18.24 17.83
C THR A 391 -1.18 19.46 17.88
N GLY A 392 -1.09 20.21 16.79
CA GLY A 392 -0.28 21.42 16.71
C GLY A 392 0.30 21.59 15.30
N ILE A 393 1.16 22.58 15.18
CA ILE A 393 1.92 22.84 13.97
C ILE A 393 3.37 22.46 14.18
N THR A 394 4.06 22.07 13.13
CA THR A 394 5.51 21.76 13.21
C THR A 394 6.31 23.04 13.47
N LEU A 395 7.55 22.87 13.93
CA LEU A 395 8.45 24.02 14.04
C LEU A 395 8.72 24.66 12.66
N GLU A 396 8.84 23.84 11.63
CA GLU A 396 9.00 24.25 10.24
C GLU A 396 7.83 25.16 9.81
N ASP A 397 6.58 24.68 9.90
CA ASP A 397 5.40 25.47 9.56
C ASP A 397 5.33 26.78 10.35
N LYS A 398 5.72 26.76 11.63
CA LYS A 398 5.72 27.96 12.46
C LYS A 398 6.75 28.98 11.99
N LEU A 399 7.94 28.52 11.60
CA LEU A 399 8.99 29.39 11.08
C LEU A 399 8.60 29.98 9.71
N ASP A 400 8.01 29.16 8.84
CA ASP A 400 7.53 29.60 7.54
C ASP A 400 6.42 30.66 7.66
N HIS A 401 5.42 30.44 8.53
CA HIS A 401 4.39 31.46 8.81
C HIS A 401 4.96 32.77 9.32
N LEU A 402 5.93 32.72 10.24
CA LEU A 402 6.59 33.94 10.74
C LEU A 402 7.37 34.68 9.66
N LEU A 403 7.99 33.91 8.73
CA LEU A 403 8.70 34.48 7.59
C LEU A 403 7.74 35.16 6.60
N GLU A 404 6.64 34.49 6.25
CA GLU A 404 5.60 35.01 5.36
C GLU A 404 4.92 36.30 5.92
N GLU A 405 4.70 36.31 7.24
CA GLU A 405 4.15 37.48 7.93
C GLU A 405 5.15 38.64 8.12
N GLY A 406 6.44 38.42 7.75
CA GLY A 406 7.51 39.39 7.96
C GLY A 406 7.91 39.61 9.43
N ARG A 407 7.56 38.69 10.33
CA ARG A 407 7.84 38.73 11.78
C ARG A 407 9.22 38.17 12.09
N THR A 408 10.24 38.78 11.53
CA THR A 408 11.64 38.28 11.56
C THR A 408 12.23 38.21 12.98
N GLU A 409 11.92 39.19 13.85
CA GLU A 409 12.39 39.17 15.24
C GLU A 409 11.85 37.97 16.03
N GLU A 410 10.60 37.62 15.83
CA GLU A 410 9.98 36.45 16.46
C GLU A 410 10.52 35.14 15.90
N LEU A 411 10.75 35.10 14.60
CA LEU A 411 11.39 33.95 13.92
C LEU A 411 12.78 33.72 14.49
N GLU A 412 13.63 34.74 14.57
CA GLU A 412 14.98 34.65 15.13
C GLU A 412 14.94 34.16 16.59
N LYS A 413 14.09 34.76 17.40
CA LYS A 413 13.92 34.38 18.80
C LYS A 413 13.50 32.92 18.98
N LEU A 414 12.54 32.45 18.19
CA LEU A 414 12.06 31.05 18.23
C LEU A 414 13.19 30.10 17.78
N PHE A 415 13.82 30.40 16.64
CA PHE A 415 14.87 29.57 16.07
C PHE A 415 16.08 29.45 17.00
N PHE A 416 16.61 30.56 17.50
CA PHE A 416 17.74 30.54 18.43
C PHE A 416 17.41 29.92 19.77
N SER A 417 16.17 30.06 20.27
CA SER A 417 15.72 29.37 21.48
C SER A 417 15.74 27.85 21.29
N TYR A 418 15.29 27.37 20.11
CA TYR A 418 15.35 25.94 19.78
C TYR A 418 16.80 25.44 19.69
N ILE A 419 17.65 26.13 18.94
CA ILE A 419 19.07 25.78 18.79
C ILE A 419 19.78 25.75 20.16
N GLN A 420 19.50 26.73 21.03
CA GLN A 420 20.10 26.75 22.37
C GLN A 420 19.69 25.54 23.21
N LYS A 421 18.43 25.13 23.16
CA LYS A 421 17.95 23.93 23.84
C LYS A 421 18.66 22.68 23.34
N VAL A 422 18.74 22.50 22.01
CA VAL A 422 19.45 21.36 21.39
C VAL A 422 20.91 21.34 21.81
N LYS A 423 21.58 22.51 21.80
CA LYS A 423 22.96 22.64 22.26
C LYS A 423 23.11 22.23 23.72
N ASN A 424 22.25 22.71 24.63
CA ASN A 424 22.29 22.37 26.03
C ASN A 424 22.14 20.86 26.25
N ILE A 425 21.22 20.22 25.53
CA ILE A 425 21.01 18.77 25.60
C ILE A 425 22.26 18.03 25.14
N HIS A 426 22.86 18.46 24.02
CA HIS A 426 24.08 17.86 23.49
C HIS A 426 25.25 17.97 24.48
N GLU A 427 25.49 19.16 25.04
CA GLU A 427 26.60 19.39 25.98
C GLU A 427 26.43 18.55 27.27
N LYS A 428 25.23 18.36 27.77
CA LYS A 428 24.94 17.56 28.96
C LYS A 428 25.02 16.05 28.73
N ASN A 429 24.71 15.58 27.55
CA ASN A 429 24.67 14.17 27.20
C ASN A 429 25.86 13.76 26.27
N HIS A 430 26.90 14.57 26.23
CA HIS A 430 28.11 14.29 25.48
C HIS A 430 28.84 13.09 26.07
N PHE A 431 29.18 12.11 25.26
CA PHE A 431 30.14 11.05 25.57
C PHE A 431 31.14 10.90 24.45
N GLU A 432 32.40 10.66 24.83
CA GLU A 432 33.48 10.42 23.88
C GLU A 432 33.27 9.08 23.18
N LYS A 433 33.03 9.11 21.87
CA LYS A 433 33.04 7.92 21.02
C LYS A 433 34.47 7.57 20.63
N THR A 434 34.90 6.34 20.92
CA THR A 434 36.15 5.84 20.40
C THR A 434 36.12 5.71 18.89
N PRO A 435 37.25 5.83 18.16
CA PRO A 435 37.29 5.62 16.71
C PRO A 435 36.75 4.26 16.26
N GLU A 436 36.85 3.24 17.09
CA GLU A 436 36.29 1.90 16.86
C GLU A 436 34.77 1.90 16.93
N PHE A 437 34.18 2.60 17.90
CA PHE A 437 32.73 2.74 18.03
C PHE A 437 32.12 3.46 16.81
N VAL A 438 32.76 4.55 16.36
CA VAL A 438 32.31 5.28 15.15
C VAL A 438 32.40 4.41 13.91
N ARG A 439 33.43 3.57 13.75
CA ARG A 439 33.54 2.63 12.63
C ARG A 439 32.48 1.54 12.66
N GLN A 440 32.15 1.02 13.84
CA GLN A 440 31.08 0.02 13.98
C GLN A 440 29.69 0.60 13.67
N ASP A 441 29.38 1.80 14.14
CA ASP A 441 28.13 2.51 13.84
C ASP A 441 28.01 2.84 12.34
N CYS A 442 29.09 3.33 11.71
CA CYS A 442 29.08 3.67 10.28
C CYS A 442 29.00 2.44 9.38
N ASN A 443 29.60 1.32 9.76
CA ASN A 443 29.55 0.08 8.98
C ASN A 443 28.22 -0.68 9.14
N GLY A 444 27.41 -0.35 10.14
CA GLY A 444 26.07 -0.90 10.32
C GLY A 444 24.97 -0.04 9.69
N ALA A 445 25.30 1.15 9.17
CA ALA A 445 24.33 2.10 8.59
C ALA A 445 24.35 2.12 7.04
N PHE A 446 25.22 1.34 6.39
CA PHE A 446 25.32 1.23 4.93
C PHE A 446 25.15 -0.22 4.47
#